data_4a2d85bdab280f9b3baf0f24694ae7d1
#
_entry.id   4a2d85bdab280f9b3baf0f24694ae7d1
#
_cell.length_a   1.000
_cell.length_b   1.000
_cell.length_c   1.000
_cell.angle_alpha   90.00
_cell.angle_beta   90.00
_cell.angle_gamma   90.00
#
_symmetry.space_group_name_H-M   'P 1'
#
loop_
_entity.id
_entity.type
_entity.pdbx_description
1 polymer ?
#
loop_
_entity_poly.entity_id
_entity_poly.type
_entity_poly.pdbx_seq_one_letter_code
_entity_poly.pdbx_strand_id
1 'polypeptide(L)'
;MTTDGSRERHRKQLLIFALASQASILLLLFLSSYLPLFDSSPWVVLDKSTTSWPTSSLLRWDVFHLGLVADERMYEHQWAFFPGAPTFTKLLGQIAPSNDWATLLQGGVLLAITCDSTLILYDLSLHHLKSTSLSFLSATLSLLPSSPATLRHASYAEPFFTWASYRGYISSQLPFTRT
;
A
#
# COMPACT_ATOMS: atom_id res chain seq x y z
N MET A 1 -29.66 -18.96 -7.86
CA MET A 1 -29.71 -18.46 -6.46
C MET A 1 -28.48 -18.82 -5.60
N THR A 2 -27.60 -19.73 -6.03
CA THR A 2 -26.40 -20.18 -5.26
C THR A 2 -25.14 -19.33 -5.44
N THR A 3 -25.07 -18.48 -6.45
CA THR A 3 -23.89 -17.68 -6.79
C THR A 3 -23.66 -16.47 -5.87
N ASP A 4 -24.71 -15.87 -5.34
CA ASP A 4 -24.62 -14.67 -4.52
C ASP A 4 -24.09 -14.97 -3.11
N GLY A 5 -24.54 -16.06 -2.50
CA GLY A 5 -24.03 -16.50 -1.19
C GLY A 5 -22.56 -16.92 -1.20
N SER A 6 -22.06 -17.50 -2.31
CA SER A 6 -20.65 -17.87 -2.43
C SER A 6 -19.78 -16.62 -2.63
N ARG A 7 -20.24 -15.62 -3.39
CA ARG A 7 -19.56 -14.36 -3.59
C ARG A 7 -19.37 -13.58 -2.28
N GLU A 8 -20.44 -13.46 -1.48
CA GLU A 8 -20.37 -12.79 -0.19
C GLU A 8 -19.40 -13.48 0.78
N ARG A 9 -19.44 -14.81 0.82
CA ARG A 9 -18.50 -15.61 1.64
C ARG A 9 -17.06 -15.36 1.21
N HIS A 10 -16.75 -15.41 -0.08
CA HIS A 10 -15.42 -15.15 -0.61
C HIS A 10 -14.93 -13.74 -0.26
N ARG A 11 -15.79 -12.75 -0.39
CA ARG A 11 -15.42 -11.35 -0.02
C ARG A 11 -15.08 -11.22 1.46
N LYS A 12 -15.86 -11.87 2.36
CA LYS A 12 -15.56 -11.88 3.80
C LYS A 12 -14.23 -12.60 4.09
N GLN A 13 -13.99 -13.75 3.45
CA GLN A 13 -12.73 -14.48 3.61
C GLN A 13 -11.54 -13.66 3.09
N LEU A 14 -11.64 -13.05 1.93
CA LEU A 14 -10.59 -12.19 1.36
C LEU A 14 -10.30 -10.99 2.24
N LEU A 15 -11.31 -10.37 2.83
CA LEU A 15 -11.11 -9.27 3.77
C LEU A 15 -10.31 -9.74 5.00
N ILE A 16 -10.68 -10.88 5.57
CA ILE A 16 -9.94 -11.46 6.71
C ILE A 16 -8.50 -11.79 6.30
N PHE A 17 -8.30 -12.40 5.14
CA PHE A 17 -6.96 -12.72 4.64
C PHE A 17 -6.12 -11.47 4.35
N ALA A 18 -6.73 -10.42 3.78
CA ALA A 18 -6.06 -9.15 3.56
C ALA A 18 -5.60 -8.52 4.88
N LEU A 19 -6.50 -8.43 5.86
CA LEU A 19 -6.18 -7.90 7.18
C LEU A 19 -5.10 -8.74 7.90
N ALA A 20 -5.19 -10.06 7.82
CA ALA A 20 -4.19 -10.96 8.40
C ALA A 20 -2.83 -10.81 7.68
N SER A 21 -2.81 -10.68 6.37
CA SER A 21 -1.59 -10.41 5.58
C SER A 21 -0.96 -9.07 5.98
N GLN A 22 -1.76 -8.00 6.06
CA GLN A 22 -1.28 -6.67 6.49
C GLN A 22 -0.70 -6.73 7.90
N ALA A 23 -1.42 -7.33 8.86
CA ALA A 23 -0.95 -7.49 10.23
C ALA A 23 0.35 -8.31 10.32
N SER A 24 0.46 -9.38 9.54
CA SER A 24 1.66 -10.22 9.50
C SER A 24 2.86 -9.46 8.95
N ILE A 25 2.69 -8.67 7.89
CA ILE A 25 3.76 -7.86 7.32
C ILE A 25 4.20 -6.77 8.31
N LEU A 26 3.27 -6.07 8.96
CA LEU A 26 3.59 -5.07 9.96
C LEU A 26 4.33 -5.68 11.15
N LEU A 27 3.91 -6.87 11.59
CA LEU A 27 4.61 -7.60 12.65
C LEU A 27 6.04 -7.97 12.23
N LEU A 28 6.23 -8.48 11.01
CA LEU A 28 7.56 -8.81 10.49
C LEU A 28 8.44 -7.57 10.36
N LEU A 29 7.90 -6.44 9.91
CA LEU A 29 8.61 -5.16 9.86
C LEU A 29 9.02 -4.70 11.26
N PHE A 30 8.11 -4.82 12.22
CA PHE A 30 8.40 -4.51 13.63
C PHE A 30 9.51 -5.42 14.18
N LEU A 31 9.42 -6.73 13.96
CA LEU A 31 10.46 -7.66 14.40
C LEU A 31 11.80 -7.41 13.68
N SER A 32 11.77 -7.09 12.39
CA SER A 32 12.98 -6.79 11.62
C SER A 32 13.70 -5.53 12.09
N SER A 33 13.00 -4.62 12.76
CA SER A 33 13.62 -3.40 13.30
C SER A 33 14.60 -3.67 14.45
N TYR A 34 14.54 -4.85 15.06
CA TYR A 34 15.53 -5.29 16.06
C TYR A 34 16.81 -5.85 15.45
N LEU A 35 16.79 -6.14 14.14
CA LEU A 35 17.95 -6.67 13.44
C LEU A 35 18.83 -5.53 12.92
N PRO A 36 20.17 -5.75 12.80
CA PRO A 36 21.02 -4.76 12.20
C PRO A 36 20.59 -4.45 10.76
N LEU A 37 20.62 -3.19 10.40
CA LEU A 37 20.26 -2.73 9.08
C LEU A 37 21.29 -3.25 8.05
N PHE A 38 20.82 -3.90 7.01
CA PHE A 38 21.65 -4.28 5.87
C PHE A 38 22.09 -3.05 5.06
N ASP A 39 21.23 -2.04 4.98
CA ASP A 39 21.45 -0.82 4.21
C ASP A 39 21.81 0.34 5.15
N SER A 40 22.92 1.01 4.84
CA SER A 40 23.42 2.17 5.59
C SER A 40 22.86 3.51 5.08
N SER A 41 22.11 3.52 3.97
CA SER A 41 21.58 4.75 3.36
C SER A 41 20.76 5.63 4.32
N PRO A 42 19.95 5.10 5.26
CA PRO A 42 19.28 5.93 6.25
C PRO A 42 20.23 6.83 7.05
N TRP A 43 21.42 6.35 7.37
CA TRP A 43 22.40 7.07 8.18
C TRP A 43 23.18 8.14 7.42
N VAL A 44 23.14 8.09 6.09
CA VAL A 44 23.76 9.10 5.22
C VAL A 44 22.84 10.29 5.04
N VAL A 45 21.50 10.05 4.99
CA VAL A 45 20.51 11.08 4.68
C VAL A 45 19.90 11.70 5.93
N LEU A 46 19.75 10.91 7.00
CA LEU A 46 19.12 11.35 8.24
C LEU A 46 20.07 11.28 9.41
N ASP A 47 20.05 12.31 10.25
CA ASP A 47 20.72 12.25 11.53
C ASP A 47 20.10 11.14 12.40
N LYS A 48 20.93 10.41 13.14
CA LYS A 48 20.51 9.31 14.03
C LYS A 48 19.45 9.73 15.05
N SER A 49 19.38 11.01 15.37
CA SER A 49 18.37 11.58 16.26
C SER A 49 16.97 11.68 15.67
N THR A 50 16.86 11.66 14.33
CA THR A 50 15.60 11.89 13.60
C THR A 50 14.83 10.60 13.34
N THR A 51 15.49 9.45 13.39
CA THR A 51 14.87 8.13 13.18
C THR A 51 14.58 7.46 14.51
N SER A 52 13.31 7.50 14.90
CA SER A 52 12.85 6.68 16.02
C SER A 52 12.71 5.22 15.57
N TRP A 53 13.13 4.30 16.42
CA TRP A 53 12.71 2.92 16.34
C TRP A 53 11.19 2.85 16.57
N PRO A 54 10.35 2.15 15.83
CA PRO A 54 10.59 1.12 14.80
C PRO A 54 10.57 1.62 13.33
N THR A 55 10.48 2.91 13.08
CA THR A 55 10.28 3.48 11.73
C THR A 55 11.48 3.32 10.80
N SER A 56 12.66 3.06 11.37
CA SER A 56 13.91 2.83 10.59
C SER A 56 13.81 1.68 9.59
N SER A 57 12.97 0.67 9.87
CA SER A 57 12.78 -0.46 8.95
C SER A 57 12.02 -0.10 7.67
N LEU A 58 11.27 1.01 7.69
CA LEU A 58 10.52 1.53 6.54
C LEU A 58 11.32 2.52 5.70
N LEU A 59 12.41 3.07 6.25
CA LEU A 59 13.28 4.02 5.56
C LEU A 59 14.26 3.26 4.66
N ARG A 60 13.85 2.99 3.44
CA ARG A 60 14.62 2.23 2.46
C ARG A 60 14.54 2.88 1.09
N TRP A 61 15.67 2.88 0.36
CA TRP A 61 15.70 3.20 -1.07
C TRP A 61 14.99 4.51 -1.42
N ASP A 62 14.08 4.44 -2.38
CA ASP A 62 13.35 5.60 -2.92
C ASP A 62 12.34 6.24 -1.95
N VAL A 63 12.09 5.64 -0.78
CA VAL A 63 11.26 6.26 0.28
C VAL A 63 11.75 7.67 0.63
N PHE A 64 13.06 7.88 0.63
CA PHE A 64 13.63 9.21 0.84
C PHE A 64 13.18 10.21 -0.23
N HIS A 65 13.19 9.79 -1.50
CA HIS A 65 12.74 10.65 -2.60
C HIS A 65 11.25 10.92 -2.52
N LEU A 66 10.43 9.92 -2.24
CA LEU A 66 8.98 10.07 -2.07
C LEU A 66 8.63 10.91 -0.84
N GLY A 67 9.37 10.75 0.26
CA GLY A 67 9.23 11.56 1.47
C GLY A 67 9.57 13.03 1.25
N LEU A 68 10.66 13.32 0.55
CA LEU A 68 11.05 14.68 0.19
C LEU A 68 10.03 15.36 -0.73
N VAL A 69 9.46 14.62 -1.69
CA VAL A 69 8.36 15.12 -2.54
C VAL A 69 7.13 15.49 -1.72
N ALA A 70 6.85 14.75 -0.66
CA ALA A 70 5.71 15.04 0.20
C ALA A 70 5.94 16.27 1.08
N ASP A 71 7.18 16.58 1.45
CA ASP A 71 7.50 17.63 2.43
C ASP A 71 7.94 18.96 1.81
N GLU A 72 8.70 18.92 0.72
CA GLU A 72 9.33 20.09 0.11
C GLU A 72 8.64 20.55 -1.19
N ARG A 73 9.17 21.63 -1.77
CA ARG A 73 8.76 22.08 -3.11
C ARG A 73 9.18 21.04 -4.15
N MET A 74 8.24 20.67 -5.01
CA MET A 74 8.50 19.73 -6.11
C MET A 74 9.52 20.30 -7.09
N TYR A 75 10.68 19.67 -7.16
CA TYR A 75 11.65 19.88 -8.23
C TYR A 75 11.26 19.10 -9.48
N GLU A 76 11.72 19.52 -10.66
CA GLU A 76 11.35 18.93 -11.94
C GLU A 76 11.58 17.41 -12.00
N HIS A 77 12.70 16.93 -11.48
CA HIS A 77 13.00 15.48 -11.44
C HIS A 77 12.07 14.67 -10.52
N GLN A 78 11.42 15.30 -9.57
CA GLN A 78 10.49 14.66 -8.63
C GLN A 78 9.10 14.44 -9.24
N TRP A 79 8.76 15.17 -10.30
CA TRP A 79 7.50 14.95 -11.03
C TRP A 79 7.40 13.56 -11.64
N ALA A 80 8.54 12.89 -11.89
CA ALA A 80 8.59 11.52 -12.36
C ALA A 80 7.93 10.52 -11.36
N PHE A 81 7.90 10.85 -10.08
CA PHE A 81 7.32 10.01 -9.04
C PHE A 81 5.83 10.23 -8.80
N PHE A 82 5.17 10.98 -9.65
CA PHE A 82 3.73 11.27 -9.59
C PHE A 82 3.25 11.80 -8.22
N PRO A 83 2.88 13.07 -8.11
CA PRO A 83 2.64 13.76 -6.83
C PRO A 83 1.46 13.22 -6.02
N GLY A 84 0.58 12.41 -6.62
CA GLY A 84 -0.61 11.89 -5.96
C GLY A 84 -0.30 11.04 -4.72
N ALA A 85 0.54 10.02 -4.85
CA ALA A 85 0.88 9.14 -3.73
C ALA A 85 1.56 9.89 -2.57
N PRO A 86 2.62 10.70 -2.78
CA PRO A 86 3.20 11.54 -1.73
C PRO A 86 2.20 12.48 -1.04
N THR A 87 1.30 13.10 -1.81
CA THR A 87 0.27 13.99 -1.24
C THR A 87 -0.69 13.22 -0.33
N PHE A 88 -1.17 12.04 -0.76
CA PHE A 88 -2.03 11.21 0.07
C PHE A 88 -1.28 10.68 1.30
N THR A 89 -0.02 10.30 1.15
CA THR A 89 0.84 9.90 2.27
C THR A 89 0.95 11.00 3.32
N LYS A 90 1.20 12.23 2.90
CA LYS A 90 1.26 13.39 3.79
C LYS A 90 -0.08 13.64 4.52
N LEU A 91 -1.19 13.61 3.79
CA LEU A 91 -2.52 13.81 4.36
C LEU A 91 -2.87 12.72 5.40
N LEU A 92 -2.62 11.46 5.08
CA LEU A 92 -2.89 10.35 5.99
C LEU A 92 -1.97 10.37 7.21
N GLY A 93 -0.72 10.78 7.06
CA GLY A 93 0.22 10.92 8.17
C GLY A 93 -0.23 11.95 9.20
N GLN A 94 -0.97 12.98 8.79
CA GLN A 94 -1.51 14.00 9.69
C GLN A 94 -2.58 13.49 10.66
N ILE A 95 -3.10 12.28 10.46
CA ILE A 95 -4.06 11.66 11.42
C ILE A 95 -3.41 11.44 12.79
N ALA A 96 -2.12 11.10 12.81
CA ALA A 96 -1.36 10.95 14.05
C ALA A 96 0.01 11.66 13.91
N PRO A 97 0.05 12.99 13.94
CA PRO A 97 1.25 13.74 13.67
C PRO A 97 2.32 13.48 14.73
N SER A 98 3.55 13.31 14.29
CA SER A 98 4.74 13.14 15.12
C SER A 98 5.87 14.01 14.54
N ASN A 99 7.13 13.55 14.58
CA ASN A 99 8.16 14.22 13.81
C ASN A 99 7.93 14.00 12.30
N ASP A 100 8.46 14.84 11.44
CA ASP A 100 8.16 14.88 10.00
C ASP A 100 8.30 13.53 9.30
N TRP A 101 9.42 12.83 9.52
CA TRP A 101 9.67 11.52 8.92
C TRP A 101 8.74 10.43 9.45
N ALA A 102 8.48 10.40 10.77
CA ALA A 102 7.55 9.43 11.33
C ALA A 102 6.13 9.67 10.82
N THR A 103 5.72 10.92 10.65
CA THR A 103 4.44 11.29 10.05
C THR A 103 4.32 10.76 8.62
N LEU A 104 5.35 10.94 7.80
CA LEU A 104 5.35 10.43 6.43
C LEU A 104 5.31 8.89 6.37
N LEU A 105 6.08 8.22 7.22
CA LEU A 105 6.10 6.75 7.25
C LEU A 105 4.76 6.16 7.74
N GLN A 106 4.15 6.77 8.75
CA GLN A 106 2.79 6.41 9.20
C GLN A 106 1.78 6.62 8.07
N GLY A 107 1.88 7.72 7.35
CA GLY A 107 1.06 8.00 6.18
C GLY A 107 1.21 6.93 5.10
N GLY A 108 2.42 6.45 4.84
CA GLY A 108 2.69 5.36 3.90
C GLY A 108 2.04 4.04 4.32
N VAL A 109 2.14 3.68 5.59
CA VAL A 109 1.46 2.49 6.14
C VAL A 109 -0.06 2.62 6.00
N LEU A 110 -0.62 3.78 6.35
CA LEU A 110 -2.06 4.03 6.22
C LEU A 110 -2.50 4.01 4.74
N LEU A 111 -1.68 4.55 3.83
CA LEU A 111 -1.94 4.49 2.40
C LEU A 111 -1.99 3.04 1.91
N ALA A 112 -1.03 2.20 2.31
CA ALA A 112 -0.99 0.79 1.92
C ALA A 112 -2.22 0.01 2.42
N ILE A 113 -2.69 0.31 3.63
CA ILE A 113 -3.88 -0.33 4.20
C ILE A 113 -5.16 0.16 3.50
N THR A 114 -5.30 1.46 3.29
CA THR A 114 -6.50 2.05 2.70
C THR A 114 -6.63 1.77 1.21
N CYS A 115 -5.51 1.64 0.51
CA CYS A 115 -5.43 1.29 -0.90
C CYS A 115 -5.26 -0.22 -1.13
N ASP A 116 -5.69 -1.07 -0.19
CA ASP A 116 -5.70 -2.52 -0.43
C ASP A 116 -6.60 -2.86 -1.61
N SER A 117 -6.01 -3.48 -2.61
CA SER A 117 -6.67 -3.77 -3.89
C SER A 117 -7.26 -5.18 -3.98
N THR A 118 -7.18 -5.98 -2.92
CA THR A 118 -7.55 -7.41 -2.93
C THR A 118 -9.01 -7.65 -3.34
N LEU A 119 -9.94 -6.89 -2.74
CA LEU A 119 -11.36 -7.02 -3.08
C LEU A 119 -11.68 -6.49 -4.46
N ILE A 120 -10.99 -5.45 -4.90
CA ILE A 120 -11.17 -4.87 -6.24
C ILE A 120 -10.66 -5.87 -7.28
N LEU A 121 -9.52 -6.51 -7.02
CA LEU A 121 -8.98 -7.55 -7.89
C LEU A 121 -9.91 -8.77 -7.98
N TYR A 122 -10.55 -9.15 -6.86
CA TYR A 122 -11.58 -10.19 -6.89
C TYR A 122 -12.74 -9.83 -7.81
N ASP A 123 -13.29 -8.64 -7.68
CA ASP A 123 -14.41 -8.20 -8.52
C ASP A 123 -14.01 -8.07 -10.00
N LEU A 124 -12.81 -7.56 -10.26
CA LEU A 124 -12.23 -7.45 -11.60
C LEU A 124 -12.03 -8.85 -12.23
N SER A 125 -11.43 -9.77 -11.48
CA SER A 125 -11.23 -11.14 -11.92
C SER A 125 -12.57 -11.86 -12.17
N LEU A 126 -13.57 -11.59 -11.32
CA LEU A 126 -14.91 -12.15 -11.50
C LEU A 126 -15.58 -11.63 -12.77
N HIS A 127 -15.37 -10.35 -13.10
CA HIS A 127 -15.86 -9.76 -14.34
C HIS A 127 -15.29 -10.46 -15.58
N HIS A 128 -13.99 -10.76 -15.58
CA HIS A 128 -13.30 -11.36 -16.73
C HIS A 128 -13.42 -12.88 -16.77
N LEU A 129 -13.15 -13.56 -15.66
CA LEU A 129 -13.07 -15.04 -15.61
C LEU A 129 -14.44 -15.69 -15.50
N LYS A 130 -15.47 -14.94 -15.08
CA LYS A 130 -16.86 -15.44 -14.83
C LYS A 130 -16.90 -16.66 -13.89
N SER A 131 -15.87 -16.84 -13.07
CA SER A 131 -15.70 -17.97 -12.15
C SER A 131 -15.35 -17.44 -10.75
N THR A 132 -16.23 -17.71 -9.78
CA THR A 132 -16.03 -17.26 -8.39
C THR A 132 -14.79 -17.90 -7.75
N SER A 133 -14.52 -19.18 -8.06
CA SER A 133 -13.37 -19.91 -7.51
C SER A 133 -12.05 -19.40 -8.07
N LEU A 134 -11.95 -19.18 -9.38
CA LEU A 134 -10.73 -18.66 -10.01
C LEU A 134 -10.46 -17.23 -9.56
N SER A 135 -11.51 -16.40 -9.42
CA SER A 135 -11.39 -15.04 -8.93
C SER A 135 -10.92 -15.00 -7.48
N PHE A 136 -11.45 -15.90 -6.65
CA PHE A 136 -11.00 -16.05 -5.26
C PHE A 136 -9.52 -16.47 -5.19
N LEU A 137 -9.12 -17.44 -5.99
CA LEU A 137 -7.72 -17.89 -6.07
C LEU A 137 -6.80 -16.75 -6.52
N SER A 138 -7.17 -16.03 -7.59
CA SER A 138 -6.40 -14.87 -8.08
C SER A 138 -6.20 -13.80 -7.01
N ALA A 139 -7.28 -13.42 -6.32
CA ALA A 139 -7.22 -12.44 -5.24
C ALA A 139 -6.41 -12.94 -4.03
N THR A 140 -6.50 -14.23 -3.70
CA THR A 140 -5.71 -14.82 -2.61
C THR A 140 -4.23 -14.84 -2.94
N LEU A 141 -3.87 -15.19 -4.18
CA LEU A 141 -2.47 -15.19 -4.63
C LEU A 141 -1.86 -13.79 -4.61
N SER A 142 -2.64 -12.74 -4.86
CA SER A 142 -2.15 -11.36 -4.79
C SER A 142 -1.74 -10.92 -3.38
N LEU A 143 -2.19 -11.62 -2.35
CA LEU A 143 -1.79 -11.36 -0.97
C LEU A 143 -0.39 -11.89 -0.64
N LEU A 144 0.11 -12.83 -1.45
CA LEU A 144 1.48 -13.31 -1.30
C LEU A 144 2.45 -12.23 -1.81
N PRO A 145 3.37 -11.74 -0.98
CA PRO A 145 4.28 -10.69 -1.40
C PRO A 145 5.23 -11.21 -2.49
N SER A 146 5.12 -10.63 -3.67
CA SER A 146 6.04 -10.90 -4.79
C SER A 146 7.30 -10.03 -4.73
N SER A 147 7.30 -9.00 -3.89
CA SER A 147 8.40 -8.09 -3.63
C SER A 147 8.68 -8.00 -2.12
N PRO A 148 9.82 -7.42 -1.70
CA PRO A 148 10.10 -7.25 -0.29
C PRO A 148 8.92 -6.61 0.45
N ALA A 149 8.54 -7.20 1.59
CA ALA A 149 7.38 -6.76 2.37
C ALA A 149 7.45 -5.26 2.77
N THR A 150 8.67 -4.74 2.89
CA THR A 150 8.94 -3.32 3.13
C THR A 150 8.37 -2.41 2.06
N LEU A 151 8.41 -2.82 0.78
CA LEU A 151 7.93 -1.99 -0.33
C LEU A 151 6.43 -1.75 -0.26
N ARG A 152 5.66 -2.69 0.26
CA ARG A 152 4.20 -2.56 0.34
C ARG A 152 3.76 -1.47 1.33
N HIS A 153 4.53 -1.25 2.41
CA HIS A 153 4.16 -0.35 3.51
C HIS A 153 5.07 0.87 3.64
N ALA A 154 6.10 0.96 2.80
CA ALA A 154 7.14 1.96 2.89
C ALA A 154 6.87 3.17 1.99
N SER A 155 5.75 3.84 2.13
CA SER A 155 5.42 5.10 1.41
C SER A 155 5.62 5.08 -0.11
N TYR A 156 5.61 3.90 -0.74
CA TYR A 156 5.73 3.74 -2.20
C TYR A 156 4.41 4.04 -2.90
N ALA A 157 4.50 4.39 -4.18
CA ALA A 157 3.33 4.73 -4.99
C ALA A 157 2.51 3.49 -5.44
N GLU A 158 3.08 2.28 -5.38
CA GLU A 158 2.48 1.06 -5.92
C GLU A 158 1.10 0.72 -5.33
N PRO A 159 0.85 0.79 -4.02
CA PRO A 159 -0.48 0.50 -3.49
C PRO A 159 -1.54 1.45 -4.05
N PHE A 160 -1.22 2.75 -4.08
CA PHE A 160 -2.10 3.78 -4.61
C PHE A 160 -2.33 3.61 -6.11
N PHE A 161 -1.25 3.40 -6.88
CA PHE A 161 -1.33 3.22 -8.33
C PHE A 161 -2.14 1.98 -8.71
N THR A 162 -1.90 0.85 -8.05
CA THR A 162 -2.62 -0.41 -8.29
C THR A 162 -4.10 -0.26 -7.96
N TRP A 163 -4.41 0.33 -6.81
CA TRP A 163 -5.78 0.59 -6.39
C TRP A 163 -6.51 1.51 -7.39
N ALA A 164 -5.90 2.63 -7.76
CA ALA A 164 -6.47 3.59 -8.69
C ALA A 164 -6.68 2.98 -10.09
N SER A 165 -5.71 2.20 -10.58
CA SER A 165 -5.79 1.53 -11.88
C SER A 165 -6.92 0.51 -11.93
N TYR A 166 -7.04 -0.33 -10.90
CA TYR A 166 -8.12 -1.33 -10.84
C TYR A 166 -9.50 -0.66 -10.72
N ARG A 167 -9.60 0.40 -9.90
CA ARG A 167 -10.83 1.19 -9.79
C ARG A 167 -11.22 1.85 -11.12
N GLY A 168 -10.27 2.50 -11.77
CA GLY A 168 -10.49 3.14 -13.07
C GLY A 168 -10.95 2.13 -14.11
N TYR A 169 -10.32 0.95 -14.15
CA TYR A 169 -10.69 -0.09 -15.10
C TYR A 169 -12.11 -0.62 -14.85
N ILE A 170 -12.46 -0.97 -13.61
CA ILE A 170 -13.84 -1.41 -13.27
C ILE A 170 -14.85 -0.34 -13.65
N SER A 171 -14.58 0.92 -13.32
CA SER A 171 -15.48 2.03 -13.62
C SER A 171 -15.70 2.22 -15.12
N SER A 172 -14.67 1.99 -15.94
CA SER A 172 -14.78 2.09 -17.41
C SER A 172 -15.60 0.95 -18.03
N GLN A 173 -15.72 -0.20 -17.35
CA GLN A 173 -16.48 -1.37 -17.84
C GLN A 173 -17.95 -1.35 -17.40
N LEU A 174 -18.29 -0.57 -16.37
CA LEU A 174 -19.69 -0.43 -15.95
C LEU A 174 -20.39 0.50 -16.94
N PRO A 175 -21.54 0.09 -17.52
CA PRO A 175 -22.31 0.97 -18.37
C PRO A 175 -22.70 2.21 -17.58
N PHE A 176 -22.49 3.37 -18.15
CA PHE A 176 -22.96 4.65 -17.61
C PHE A 176 -24.47 4.57 -17.54
N THR A 177 -25.03 4.16 -16.42
CA THR A 177 -26.46 4.36 -16.15
C THR A 177 -26.66 5.85 -15.98
N ARG A 178 -26.99 6.54 -17.11
CA ARG A 178 -27.51 7.89 -17.05
C ARG A 178 -28.83 7.82 -16.29
N THR A 179 -28.82 8.27 -15.05
CA THR A 179 -30.01 8.67 -14.32
C THR A 179 -30.48 10.00 -14.84
#